data_322a9adacffc30d9a35f557581d5b444
#
_entry.id   322a9adacffc30d9a35f557581d5b444
#
_cell.length_a   1.000
_cell.length_b   1.000
_cell.length_c   1.000
_cell.angle_alpha   90.00
_cell.angle_beta   90.00
_cell.angle_gamma   90.00
#
_symmetry.space_group_name_H-M   'P 1'
#
loop_
_entity.id
_entity.type
_entity.pdbx_description
1 polymer ?
#
loop_
_entity_poly.entity_id
_entity_poly.type
_entity_poly.pdbx_seq_one_letter_code
_entity_poly.pdbx_strand_id
1 'polypeptide(L)'
;AIIRDAGFTIQNIHVRIVPKSNGQEIAYKVTNQKAKTYGGIPVFGLYPDYVNTVEVSYTKVAGDKREEIKESYRIYAPPVYFYATGARDQKNMDMNPEVKKVDPEFKDRLYFINNQILNSWKTGQFTWNNPQGGALEWGGGAQNAIIDTTGEVRWFMNTDPIHDQYSVLESGPMLGFEQNKDGAYTWGFGQRYLKYDIMGRKIWNRRLPQSYIDFSHALCAAENGNYFLRVAAAAYACLLYTSPSPRD
;
A
#
# COMPACT_ATOMS: atom_id res chain seq x y z
N ALA A 1 11.29 -2.05 -6.87
CA ALA A 1 12.27 -1.46 -7.83
C ALA A 1 11.73 -1.54 -9.26
N ILE A 2 12.38 -0.84 -10.20
CA ILE A 2 12.07 -0.90 -11.64
C ILE A 2 13.38 -1.07 -12.40
N ILE A 3 13.46 -2.12 -13.22
CA ILE A 3 14.56 -2.34 -14.16
C ILE A 3 14.17 -1.68 -15.49
N ARG A 4 14.89 -0.66 -15.92
CA ARG A 4 14.56 0.09 -17.13
C ARG A 4 14.86 -0.73 -18.38
N ASP A 5 13.98 -0.66 -19.35
CA ASP A 5 14.06 -1.38 -20.64
C ASP A 5 15.03 -0.75 -21.66
N ALA A 6 15.67 0.35 -21.27
CA ALA A 6 16.58 1.12 -22.15
C ALA A 6 15.96 1.55 -23.51
N GLY A 7 14.62 1.62 -23.57
CA GLY A 7 13.87 2.01 -24.76
C GLY A 7 13.63 0.88 -25.77
N PHE A 8 13.99 -0.36 -25.43
CA PHE A 8 13.69 -1.53 -26.27
C PHE A 8 12.25 -2.01 -26.08
N THR A 9 11.67 -2.54 -27.12
CA THR A 9 10.44 -3.30 -27.01
C THR A 9 10.75 -4.67 -26.43
N ILE A 10 10.14 -4.98 -25.27
CA ILE A 10 10.33 -6.24 -24.55
C ILE A 10 9.00 -6.97 -24.41
N GLN A 11 9.04 -8.29 -24.50
CA GLN A 11 7.87 -9.18 -24.40
C GLN A 11 8.22 -10.42 -23.55
N ASN A 12 7.19 -11.20 -23.19
CA ASN A 12 7.36 -12.45 -22.44
C ASN A 12 8.21 -12.30 -21.16
N ILE A 13 7.99 -11.21 -20.45
CA ILE A 13 8.81 -10.84 -19.29
C ILE A 13 8.47 -11.73 -18.11
N HIS A 14 9.50 -12.33 -17.53
CA HIS A 14 9.42 -13.12 -16.32
C HIS A 14 10.44 -12.63 -15.30
N VAL A 15 10.02 -12.47 -14.06
CA VAL A 15 10.86 -12.02 -12.94
C VAL A 15 10.86 -13.10 -11.87
N ARG A 16 12.02 -13.38 -11.33
CA ARG A 16 12.23 -14.31 -10.22
C ARG A 16 13.11 -13.66 -9.15
N ILE A 17 12.63 -13.62 -7.93
CA ILE A 17 13.40 -13.23 -6.77
C ILE A 17 14.00 -14.51 -6.18
N VAL A 18 15.33 -14.61 -6.22
CA VAL A 18 16.03 -15.76 -5.67
C VAL A 18 15.84 -15.79 -4.16
N PRO A 19 15.31 -16.87 -3.58
CA PRO A 19 15.05 -16.93 -2.14
C PRO A 19 16.35 -16.95 -1.32
N LYS A 20 16.28 -16.42 -0.09
CA LYS A 20 17.27 -16.70 0.95
C LYS A 20 17.28 -18.21 1.27
N SER A 21 18.28 -18.67 2.02
CA SER A 21 18.26 -20.01 2.56
C SER A 21 16.95 -20.24 3.36
N ASN A 22 16.21 -21.28 3.01
CA ASN A 22 14.88 -21.59 3.55
C ASN A 22 13.80 -20.52 3.30
N GLY A 23 14.04 -19.57 2.43
CA GLY A 23 13.08 -18.53 2.05
C GLY A 23 12.10 -19.00 0.98
N GLN A 24 10.99 -18.27 0.84
CA GLN A 24 10.01 -18.51 -0.20
C GLN A 24 10.43 -17.83 -1.51
N GLU A 25 10.39 -18.58 -2.61
CA GLU A 25 10.56 -18.03 -3.96
C GLU A 25 9.38 -17.15 -4.35
N ILE A 26 9.66 -16.03 -5.02
CA ILE A 26 8.65 -15.22 -5.69
C ILE A 26 9.00 -15.15 -7.17
N ALA A 27 8.12 -15.66 -8.02
CA ALA A 27 8.27 -15.60 -9.47
C ALA A 27 6.95 -15.20 -10.13
N TYR A 28 7.01 -14.32 -11.12
CA TYR A 28 5.82 -13.81 -11.79
C TYR A 28 6.10 -13.32 -13.21
N LYS A 29 5.04 -13.24 -14.00
CA LYS A 29 5.05 -12.65 -15.34
C LYS A 29 4.68 -11.17 -15.27
N VAL A 30 5.35 -10.36 -16.08
CA VAL A 30 5.02 -8.95 -16.27
C VAL A 30 4.41 -8.77 -17.65
N THR A 31 3.22 -8.21 -17.70
CA THR A 31 2.58 -7.91 -19.01
C THR A 31 3.26 -6.70 -19.67
N ASN A 32 3.24 -6.66 -21.00
CA ASN A 32 3.76 -5.53 -21.77
C ASN A 32 3.11 -4.20 -21.34
N GLN A 33 1.81 -4.24 -21.01
CA GLN A 33 1.10 -3.06 -20.50
C GLN A 33 1.67 -2.59 -19.15
N LYS A 34 2.01 -3.48 -18.24
CA LYS A 34 2.63 -3.14 -16.95
C LYS A 34 4.04 -2.59 -17.15
N ALA A 35 4.85 -3.21 -17.99
CA ALA A 35 6.18 -2.71 -18.33
C ALA A 35 6.11 -1.29 -18.90
N LYS A 36 5.21 -1.04 -19.87
CA LYS A 36 4.97 0.29 -20.42
C LYS A 36 4.50 1.29 -19.35
N THR A 37 3.59 0.89 -18.46
CA THR A 37 3.07 1.74 -17.40
C THR A 37 4.17 2.25 -16.46
N TYR A 38 5.16 1.41 -16.16
CA TYR A 38 6.26 1.74 -15.23
C TYR A 38 7.52 2.24 -15.94
N GLY A 39 7.57 2.24 -17.26
CA GLY A 39 8.78 2.56 -18.02
C GLY A 39 9.91 1.58 -17.77
N GLY A 40 9.58 0.29 -17.64
CA GLY A 40 10.49 -0.80 -17.36
C GLY A 40 9.82 -1.97 -16.65
N ILE A 41 10.62 -2.93 -16.21
CA ILE A 41 10.16 -4.14 -15.55
C ILE A 41 9.97 -3.88 -14.05
N PRO A 42 8.74 -3.91 -13.50
CA PRO A 42 8.52 -3.73 -12.08
C PRO A 42 9.01 -4.96 -11.31
N VAL A 43 9.84 -4.72 -10.30
CA VAL A 43 10.38 -5.74 -9.40
C VAL A 43 9.69 -5.62 -8.04
N PHE A 44 8.99 -6.67 -7.67
CA PHE A 44 8.21 -6.81 -6.45
C PHE A 44 8.73 -8.00 -5.63
N GLY A 45 8.58 -7.96 -4.31
CA GLY A 45 8.87 -9.09 -3.45
C GLY A 45 10.32 -9.23 -3.00
N LEU A 46 11.07 -8.12 -2.97
CA LEU A 46 12.43 -8.10 -2.44
C LEU A 46 12.43 -8.29 -0.91
N TYR A 47 13.43 -8.97 -0.40
CA TYR A 47 13.72 -9.03 1.03
C TYR A 47 14.28 -7.69 1.50
N PRO A 48 13.77 -7.12 2.61
CA PRO A 48 14.29 -5.88 3.17
C PRO A 48 15.66 -6.08 3.82
N ASP A 49 16.42 -5.00 3.92
CA ASP A 49 17.80 -4.95 4.44
C ASP A 49 18.69 -6.07 3.87
N TYR A 50 18.56 -6.28 2.57
CA TYR A 50 19.22 -7.39 1.89
C TYR A 50 19.60 -7.06 0.45
N VAL A 51 20.72 -7.60 -0.02
CA VAL A 51 21.10 -7.55 -1.42
C VAL A 51 20.48 -8.72 -2.16
N ASN A 52 19.33 -8.47 -2.74
CA ASN A 52 18.56 -9.47 -3.47
C ASN A 52 19.20 -9.81 -4.81
N THR A 53 19.14 -11.07 -5.21
CA THR A 53 19.40 -11.51 -6.58
C THR A 53 18.06 -11.60 -7.31
N VAL A 54 17.95 -10.87 -8.42
CA VAL A 54 16.74 -10.82 -9.25
C VAL A 54 17.08 -11.34 -10.63
N GLU A 55 16.50 -12.45 -11.01
CA GLU A 55 16.63 -13.02 -12.33
C GLU A 55 15.49 -12.56 -13.21
N VAL A 56 15.81 -12.08 -14.41
CA VAL A 56 14.85 -11.58 -15.38
C VAL A 56 15.08 -12.27 -16.71
N SER A 57 14.01 -12.78 -17.31
CA SER A 57 14.04 -13.25 -18.68
C SER A 57 12.98 -12.53 -19.52
N TYR A 58 13.32 -12.19 -20.76
CA TYR A 58 12.42 -11.52 -21.68
C TYR A 58 12.84 -11.71 -23.13
N THR A 59 11.91 -11.49 -24.05
CA THR A 59 12.18 -11.43 -25.48
C THR A 59 12.40 -9.96 -25.88
N LYS A 60 13.58 -9.61 -26.34
CA LYS A 60 13.87 -8.30 -26.95
C LYS A 60 13.46 -8.31 -28.42
N VAL A 61 12.71 -7.30 -28.82
CA VAL A 61 12.20 -7.16 -30.19
C VAL A 61 12.79 -5.92 -30.84
N ALA A 62 13.47 -6.12 -31.98
CA ALA A 62 14.06 -5.05 -32.79
C ALA A 62 13.71 -5.29 -34.29
N GLY A 63 12.63 -4.69 -34.76
CA GLY A 63 12.04 -5.02 -36.06
C GLY A 63 11.60 -6.48 -36.12
N ASP A 64 12.10 -7.24 -37.09
CA ASP A 64 11.79 -8.68 -37.23
C ASP A 64 12.69 -9.59 -36.36
N LYS A 65 13.72 -9.01 -35.75
CA LYS A 65 14.65 -9.77 -34.89
C LYS A 65 14.07 -9.93 -33.50
N ARG A 66 14.13 -11.19 -33.00
CA ARG A 66 13.74 -11.55 -31.64
C ARG A 66 14.92 -12.24 -30.97
N GLU A 67 15.24 -11.80 -29.77
CA GLU A 67 16.35 -12.32 -28.98
C GLU A 67 15.85 -12.61 -27.56
N GLU A 68 16.08 -13.85 -27.10
CA GLU A 68 15.79 -14.24 -25.73
C GLU A 68 16.94 -13.79 -24.83
N ILE A 69 16.62 -12.96 -23.85
CA ILE A 69 17.56 -12.41 -22.90
C ILE A 69 17.30 -13.01 -21.53
N LYS A 70 18.38 -13.36 -20.83
CA LYS A 70 18.38 -13.74 -19.41
C LYS A 70 19.44 -12.96 -18.69
N GLU A 71 19.04 -12.24 -17.68
CA GLU A 71 19.92 -11.35 -16.89
C GLU A 71 19.70 -11.57 -15.40
N SER A 72 20.73 -11.26 -14.63
CA SER A 72 20.66 -11.30 -13.17
C SER A 72 21.14 -9.96 -12.61
N TYR A 73 20.34 -9.40 -11.71
CA TYR A 73 20.60 -8.11 -11.06
C TYR A 73 20.79 -8.30 -9.57
N ARG A 74 21.69 -7.53 -8.99
CA ARG A 74 21.81 -7.42 -7.53
C ARG A 74 21.18 -6.10 -7.07
N ILE A 75 20.11 -6.20 -6.30
CA ILE A 75 19.33 -5.05 -5.86
C ILE A 75 19.27 -5.05 -4.32
N TYR A 76 19.88 -4.02 -3.72
CA TYR A 76 19.70 -3.78 -2.30
C TYR A 76 18.32 -3.14 -2.05
N ALA A 77 17.54 -3.74 -1.16
CA ALA A 77 16.33 -3.13 -0.63
C ALA A 77 16.59 -2.66 0.80
N PRO A 78 16.27 -1.40 1.14
CA PRO A 78 16.48 -0.87 2.48
C PRO A 78 15.60 -1.60 3.52
N PRO A 79 15.91 -1.46 4.81
CA PRO A 79 15.09 -2.01 5.87
C PRO A 79 13.68 -1.41 5.87
N VAL A 80 12.73 -2.15 6.41
CA VAL A 80 11.35 -1.70 6.59
C VAL A 80 11.26 -0.84 7.84
N TYR A 81 10.56 0.28 7.72
CA TYR A 81 10.24 1.16 8.84
C TYR A 81 8.75 1.48 8.83
N PHE A 82 8.11 1.28 9.97
CA PHE A 82 6.77 1.77 10.19
C PHE A 82 6.82 2.90 11.21
N TYR A 83 6.16 4.00 10.93
CA TYR A 83 6.07 5.14 11.83
C TYR A 83 4.71 5.17 12.49
N ALA A 84 4.69 5.39 13.80
CA ALA A 84 3.47 5.81 14.45
C ALA A 84 3.20 7.28 14.13
N THR A 85 2.00 7.61 13.73
CA THR A 85 1.59 8.98 13.42
C THR A 85 1.77 9.88 14.66
N GLY A 86 2.44 11.00 14.52
CA GLY A 86 2.68 11.96 15.61
C GLY A 86 3.89 11.65 16.51
N ALA A 87 4.58 10.55 16.31
CA ALA A 87 5.78 10.18 17.05
C ALA A 87 6.97 10.03 16.10
N ARG A 88 7.42 11.15 15.54
CA ARG A 88 8.51 11.18 14.55
C ARG A 88 9.80 10.50 14.98
N ASP A 89 10.07 10.47 16.27
CA ASP A 89 11.29 9.92 16.84
C ASP A 89 11.16 8.44 17.18
N GLN A 90 9.96 7.87 17.08
CA GLN A 90 9.73 6.47 17.36
C GLN A 90 9.53 5.72 16.03
N LYS A 91 10.60 5.25 15.48
CA LYS A 91 10.57 4.18 14.49
C LYS A 91 10.04 2.95 15.19
N ASN A 92 8.78 2.66 14.98
CA ASN A 92 8.24 1.42 15.49
C ASN A 92 8.39 0.37 14.39
N MET A 93 9.34 -0.41 14.60
CA MET A 93 10.10 -0.89 13.56
C MET A 93 9.64 -2.20 13.01
N ASP A 94 9.41 -3.16 13.79
CA ASP A 94 9.49 -4.50 13.24
C ASP A 94 8.15 -5.20 13.35
N MET A 95 7.57 -5.44 12.18
CA MET A 95 6.62 -6.53 12.09
C MET A 95 7.45 -7.82 12.06
N ASN A 96 7.55 -8.48 13.22
CA ASN A 96 8.20 -9.78 13.36
C ASN A 96 7.13 -10.85 13.58
N PRO A 97 6.42 -11.30 12.54
CA PRO A 97 5.42 -12.33 12.69
C PRO A 97 6.10 -13.67 13.04
N GLU A 98 5.66 -14.29 14.11
CA GLU A 98 6.07 -15.65 14.43
C GLU A 98 5.19 -16.65 13.69
N VAL A 99 5.77 -17.39 12.75
CA VAL A 99 5.06 -18.41 12.00
C VAL A 99 4.95 -19.69 12.84
N LYS A 100 3.77 -19.98 13.33
CA LYS A 100 3.50 -21.19 14.14
C LYS A 100 3.25 -22.43 13.29
N LYS A 101 2.56 -22.26 12.16
CA LYS A 101 2.20 -23.35 11.27
C LYS A 101 1.90 -22.82 9.89
N VAL A 102 2.31 -23.54 8.87
CA VAL A 102 1.94 -23.34 7.49
C VAL A 102 1.29 -24.61 6.98
N ASP A 103 0.05 -24.49 6.52
CA ASP A 103 -0.61 -25.58 5.83
C ASP A 103 0.01 -25.75 4.44
N PRO A 104 0.31 -26.98 3.98
CA PRO A 104 0.93 -27.23 2.69
C PRO A 104 0.21 -26.59 1.49
N GLU A 105 -1.12 -26.48 1.57
CA GLU A 105 -1.93 -25.81 0.53
C GLU A 105 -1.59 -24.31 0.38
N PHE A 106 -1.11 -23.68 1.45
CA PHE A 106 -0.89 -22.22 1.51
C PHE A 106 0.58 -21.81 1.50
N LYS A 107 1.50 -22.77 1.43
CA LYS A 107 2.95 -22.54 1.57
C LYS A 107 3.57 -21.58 0.54
N ASP A 108 2.97 -21.46 -0.63
CA ASP A 108 3.46 -20.65 -1.74
C ASP A 108 2.69 -19.33 -1.90
N ARG A 109 1.84 -18.98 -0.92
CA ARG A 109 1.05 -17.74 -0.95
C ARG A 109 1.78 -16.59 -0.29
N LEU A 110 1.35 -15.38 -0.66
CA LEU A 110 1.70 -14.14 0.02
C LEU A 110 0.47 -13.63 0.77
N TYR A 111 0.69 -13.06 1.94
CA TYR A 111 -0.37 -12.60 2.82
C TYR A 111 -0.30 -11.09 3.00
N PHE A 112 -1.39 -10.42 2.63
CA PHE A 112 -1.53 -9.00 2.90
C PHE A 112 -1.98 -8.80 4.35
N ILE A 113 -1.21 -8.01 5.09
CA ILE A 113 -1.48 -7.66 6.48
C ILE A 113 -1.84 -6.19 6.54
N ASN A 114 -3.02 -5.92 7.10
CA ASN A 114 -3.46 -4.59 7.44
C ASN A 114 -3.52 -4.50 8.97
N ASN A 115 -2.43 -4.08 9.56
CA ASN A 115 -2.31 -3.90 11.00
C ASN A 115 -2.20 -2.43 11.36
N GLN A 116 -2.59 -2.09 12.58
CA GLN A 116 -2.51 -0.75 13.11
C GLN A 116 -1.81 -0.75 14.45
N ILE A 117 -0.79 0.09 14.57
CA ILE A 117 -0.13 0.36 15.84
C ILE A 117 -0.91 1.49 16.50
N LEU A 118 -1.60 1.17 17.59
CA LEU A 118 -2.29 2.17 18.39
C LEU A 118 -1.30 2.78 19.38
N ASN A 119 -1.09 4.07 19.25
CA ASN A 119 -0.30 4.85 20.20
C ASN A 119 -1.22 5.87 20.86
N SER A 120 -1.98 5.42 21.85
CA SER A 120 -3.21 6.04 22.32
C SER A 120 -3.06 7.40 23.03
N TRP A 121 -1.87 7.88 23.30
CA TRP A 121 -1.72 9.06 24.15
C TRP A 121 -0.68 10.09 23.71
N LYS A 122 0.02 9.86 22.63
CA LYS A 122 1.01 10.81 22.09
C LYS A 122 0.66 11.46 20.77
N THR A 123 -0.46 11.13 20.19
CA THR A 123 -0.74 11.40 18.78
C THR A 123 -2.04 12.13 18.53
N GLY A 124 -2.77 12.50 19.58
CA GLY A 124 -3.98 13.26 19.44
C GLY A 124 -3.68 14.66 18.91
N GLN A 125 -3.93 14.89 17.66
CA GLN A 125 -4.13 16.23 17.16
C GLN A 125 -5.58 16.60 17.42
N PHE A 126 -5.80 17.56 18.31
CA PHE A 126 -7.13 18.09 18.57
C PHE A 126 -7.59 18.95 17.40
N THR A 127 -8.65 18.53 16.76
CA THR A 127 -9.48 19.42 15.98
C THR A 127 -10.67 19.82 16.86
N TRP A 128 -10.64 21.05 17.34
CA TRP A 128 -11.66 21.60 18.25
C TRP A 128 -13.10 21.53 17.73
N ASN A 129 -13.28 21.23 16.45
CA ASN A 129 -14.55 21.21 15.76
C ASN A 129 -14.99 19.79 15.35
N ASN A 130 -14.40 18.76 15.91
CA ASN A 130 -14.84 17.39 15.65
C ASN A 130 -15.48 16.75 16.89
N PRO A 131 -16.74 17.12 17.22
CA PRO A 131 -17.39 16.67 18.44
C PRO A 131 -17.73 15.17 18.44
N GLN A 132 -17.49 14.47 17.34
CA GLN A 132 -17.86 13.06 17.17
C GLN A 132 -16.68 12.10 17.10
N GLY A 133 -15.44 12.59 17.26
CA GLY A 133 -14.23 11.77 17.15
C GLY A 133 -14.06 11.17 15.76
N GLY A 134 -13.22 11.71 14.95
CA GLY A 134 -12.88 11.16 13.64
C GLY A 134 -11.41 10.82 13.53
N ALA A 135 -10.97 10.49 12.32
CA ALA A 135 -9.61 10.06 12.04
C ALA A 135 -8.54 11.05 12.52
N LEU A 136 -8.83 12.35 12.51
CA LEU A 136 -7.89 13.38 12.95
C LEU A 136 -7.62 13.38 14.46
N GLU A 137 -8.49 12.77 15.25
CA GLU A 137 -8.33 12.64 16.70
C GLU A 137 -7.66 11.34 17.12
N TRP A 138 -7.58 10.36 16.22
CA TRP A 138 -7.05 9.06 16.54
C TRP A 138 -5.55 9.00 16.23
N GLY A 139 -4.78 8.56 17.21
CA GLY A 139 -3.39 8.24 17.01
C GLY A 139 -3.22 6.82 16.50
N GLY A 140 -2.21 6.63 15.67
CA GLY A 140 -1.83 5.30 15.23
C GLY A 140 -0.99 5.34 13.96
N GLY A 141 -0.18 4.30 13.78
CA GLY A 141 0.56 4.04 12.56
C GLY A 141 0.01 2.82 11.85
N ALA A 142 -0.12 2.89 10.55
CA ALA A 142 -0.51 1.73 9.75
C ALA A 142 0.71 0.86 9.45
N GLN A 143 0.57 -0.43 9.66
CA GLN A 143 1.52 -1.45 9.21
C GLN A 143 0.88 -2.25 8.08
N ASN A 144 0.86 -1.67 6.90
CA ASN A 144 0.37 -2.35 5.70
C ASN A 144 1.54 -3.01 4.99
N ALA A 145 1.58 -4.32 5.04
CA ALA A 145 2.66 -5.11 4.48
C ALA A 145 2.16 -6.37 3.78
N ILE A 146 2.98 -6.92 2.91
CA ILE A 146 2.82 -8.27 2.39
C ILE A 146 3.95 -9.11 2.95
N ILE A 147 3.60 -10.22 3.59
CA ILE A 147 4.55 -11.19 4.11
C ILE A 147 4.45 -12.51 3.34
N ASP A 148 5.54 -13.26 3.35
CA ASP A 148 5.54 -14.63 2.89
C ASP A 148 5.29 -15.62 4.04
N THR A 149 5.25 -16.90 3.73
CA THR A 149 4.99 -17.98 4.70
C THR A 149 6.16 -18.25 5.64
N THR A 150 7.30 -17.61 5.45
CA THR A 150 8.41 -17.64 6.41
C THR A 150 8.37 -16.48 7.41
N GLY A 151 7.40 -15.56 7.24
CA GLY A 151 7.25 -14.37 8.06
C GLY A 151 8.07 -13.16 7.55
N GLU A 152 8.80 -13.32 6.45
CA GLU A 152 9.57 -12.23 5.87
C GLU A 152 8.68 -11.21 5.18
N VAL A 153 8.91 -9.92 5.45
CA VAL A 153 8.23 -8.84 4.73
C VAL A 153 8.73 -8.78 3.29
N ARG A 154 7.81 -8.84 2.34
CA ARG A 154 8.14 -8.81 0.91
C ARG A 154 7.65 -7.52 0.23
N TRP A 155 6.88 -6.74 0.91
CA TRP A 155 6.43 -5.42 0.51
C TRP A 155 5.84 -4.69 1.72
N PHE A 156 5.99 -3.38 1.78
CA PHE A 156 5.30 -2.54 2.76
C PHE A 156 4.90 -1.20 2.14
N MET A 157 3.85 -0.61 2.70
CA MET A 157 3.42 0.72 2.32
C MET A 157 4.27 1.75 3.07
N ASN A 158 5.18 2.41 2.37
CA ASN A 158 5.87 3.59 2.91
C ASN A 158 4.96 4.81 2.75
N THR A 159 4.46 5.33 3.84
CA THR A 159 3.55 6.47 3.87
C THR A 159 4.25 7.82 3.88
N ASP A 160 5.54 7.88 4.21
CA ASP A 160 6.29 9.14 4.34
C ASP A 160 6.23 10.04 3.09
N PRO A 161 6.42 9.52 1.87
CA PRO A 161 6.32 10.35 0.68
C PRO A 161 4.89 10.66 0.24
N ILE A 162 3.89 10.03 0.89
CA ILE A 162 2.48 10.11 0.50
C ILE A 162 1.73 11.15 1.33
N HIS A 163 1.99 11.17 2.64
CA HIS A 163 1.30 12.03 3.60
C HIS A 163 2.17 13.20 4.02
N ASP A 164 1.57 14.39 4.08
CA ASP A 164 2.21 15.54 4.70
C ASP A 164 2.14 15.42 6.22
N GLN A 165 3.25 14.98 6.81
CA GLN A 165 3.38 14.78 8.26
C GLN A 165 3.26 16.08 9.08
N TYR A 166 3.34 17.23 8.44
CA TYR A 166 3.19 18.53 9.09
C TYR A 166 1.77 19.08 9.02
N SER A 167 0.95 18.50 8.14
CA SER A 167 -0.44 18.92 7.98
C SER A 167 -1.32 18.30 9.07
N VAL A 168 -2.01 19.18 9.80
CA VAL A 168 -3.06 18.75 10.75
C VAL A 168 -4.23 18.05 10.05
N LEU A 169 -4.35 18.22 8.75
CA LEU A 169 -5.44 17.63 7.94
C LEU A 169 -5.07 16.27 7.35
N GLU A 170 -3.82 15.84 7.53
CA GLU A 170 -3.29 14.55 7.08
C GLU A 170 -2.69 13.81 8.26
N SER A 171 -3.53 13.42 9.19
CA SER A 171 -3.13 12.70 10.40
C SER A 171 -4.13 11.60 10.75
N GLY A 172 -3.79 10.78 11.73
CA GLY A 172 -4.61 9.67 12.18
C GLY A 172 -4.31 8.35 11.46
N PRO A 173 -5.15 7.35 11.62
CA PRO A 173 -5.00 6.05 11.01
C PRO A 173 -5.38 6.04 9.53
N MET A 174 -4.84 5.09 8.79
CA MET A 174 -5.30 4.77 7.44
C MET A 174 -6.61 3.97 7.54
N LEU A 175 -7.72 4.60 7.19
CA LEU A 175 -9.06 4.03 7.34
C LEU A 175 -9.55 3.39 6.05
N GLY A 176 -10.18 2.21 6.16
CA GLY A 176 -10.72 1.50 5.02
C GLY A 176 -9.65 1.12 3.99
N PHE A 177 -8.45 0.74 4.45
CA PHE A 177 -7.39 0.32 3.55
C PHE A 177 -7.78 -1.01 2.89
N GLU A 178 -7.92 -0.99 1.56
CA GLU A 178 -8.33 -2.17 0.80
C GLU A 178 -7.64 -2.25 -0.56
N GLN A 179 -7.47 -3.47 -1.06
CA GLN A 179 -7.07 -3.71 -2.43
C GLN A 179 -8.29 -3.74 -3.33
N ASN A 180 -8.29 -2.92 -4.37
CA ASN A 180 -9.36 -2.85 -5.36
C ASN A 180 -9.21 -3.94 -6.43
N LYS A 181 -10.26 -4.17 -7.21
CA LYS A 181 -10.27 -5.16 -8.32
C LYS A 181 -9.17 -4.92 -9.38
N ASP A 182 -8.72 -3.68 -9.54
CA ASP A 182 -7.62 -3.32 -10.47
C ASP A 182 -6.22 -3.51 -9.86
N GLY A 183 -6.14 -4.03 -8.62
CA GLY A 183 -4.90 -4.26 -7.90
C GLY A 183 -4.30 -3.02 -7.23
N ALA A 184 -4.94 -1.86 -7.35
CA ALA A 184 -4.54 -0.66 -6.62
C ALA A 184 -5.12 -0.67 -5.20
N TYR A 185 -4.58 0.19 -4.34
CA TYR A 185 -5.02 0.34 -2.95
C TYR A 185 -5.69 1.67 -2.73
N THR A 186 -6.76 1.68 -1.93
CA THR A 186 -7.47 2.89 -1.51
C THR A 186 -7.58 2.95 -0.01
N TRP A 187 -7.57 4.16 0.53
CA TRP A 187 -7.78 4.44 1.95
C TRP A 187 -8.21 5.88 2.19
N GLY A 188 -8.82 6.12 3.35
CA GLY A 188 -9.05 7.45 3.92
C GLY A 188 -7.95 7.82 4.90
N PHE A 189 -7.55 9.10 4.94
CA PHE A 189 -6.54 9.61 5.86
C PHE A 189 -6.80 11.07 6.19
N GLY A 190 -7.20 11.35 7.42
CA GLY A 190 -7.60 12.70 7.81
C GLY A 190 -8.73 13.22 6.95
N GLN A 191 -8.50 14.30 6.21
CA GLN A 191 -9.46 14.88 5.25
C GLN A 191 -9.26 14.41 3.81
N ARG A 192 -8.43 13.40 3.58
CA ARG A 192 -8.12 12.92 2.24
C ARG A 192 -8.55 11.48 2.02
N TYR A 193 -8.79 11.16 0.76
CA TYR A 193 -8.92 9.79 0.30
C TYR A 193 -8.04 9.58 -0.93
N LEU A 194 -7.38 8.45 -0.97
CA LEU A 194 -6.24 8.23 -1.83
C LEU A 194 -6.36 6.91 -2.57
N LYS A 195 -5.74 6.85 -3.76
CA LYS A 195 -5.54 5.62 -4.51
C LYS A 195 -4.14 5.57 -5.08
N TYR A 196 -3.45 4.49 -4.77
CA TYR A 196 -2.08 4.22 -5.22
C TYR A 196 -1.98 2.79 -5.73
N ASP A 197 -1.09 2.55 -6.66
CA ASP A 197 -0.79 1.18 -7.06
C ASP A 197 0.27 0.54 -6.14
N ILE A 198 0.49 -0.77 -6.31
CA ILE A 198 1.44 -1.53 -5.49
C ILE A 198 2.90 -1.06 -5.61
N MET A 199 3.23 -0.35 -6.68
CA MET A 199 4.57 0.23 -6.88
C MET A 199 4.71 1.63 -6.27
N GLY A 200 3.67 2.14 -5.60
CA GLY A 200 3.66 3.46 -4.97
C GLY A 200 3.36 4.60 -5.93
N ARG A 201 2.86 4.32 -7.13
CA ARG A 201 2.46 5.37 -8.08
C ARG A 201 1.08 5.90 -7.71
N LYS A 202 1.00 7.22 -7.54
CA LYS A 202 -0.27 7.91 -7.28
C LYS A 202 -1.20 7.80 -8.48
N ILE A 203 -2.40 7.27 -8.25
CA ILE A 203 -3.49 7.30 -9.21
C ILE A 203 -4.32 8.54 -8.97
N TRP A 204 -4.72 8.78 -7.74
CA TRP A 204 -5.31 10.04 -7.29
C TRP A 204 -5.16 10.24 -5.77
N ASN A 205 -5.22 11.51 -5.36
CA ASN A 205 -5.28 11.96 -3.98
C ASN A 205 -6.28 13.11 -3.94
N ARG A 206 -7.37 12.94 -3.24
CA ARG A 206 -8.52 13.85 -3.23
C ARG A 206 -8.82 14.30 -1.81
N ARG A 207 -9.34 15.50 -1.69
CA ARG A 207 -9.82 16.06 -0.42
C ARG A 207 -11.32 15.86 -0.29
N LEU A 208 -11.80 15.67 0.94
CA LEU A 208 -13.22 15.71 1.26
C LEU A 208 -13.81 17.09 0.94
N PRO A 209 -15.08 17.18 0.52
CA PRO A 209 -15.77 18.44 0.35
C PRO A 209 -15.82 19.25 1.67
N GLN A 210 -15.97 20.56 1.56
CA GLN A 210 -15.90 21.49 2.71
C GLN A 210 -16.89 21.19 3.85
N SER A 211 -18.01 20.54 3.57
CA SER A 211 -19.03 20.20 4.57
C SER A 211 -18.66 19.00 5.45
N TYR A 212 -17.53 18.37 5.18
CA TYR A 212 -17.10 17.17 5.93
C TYR A 212 -15.78 17.45 6.64
N ILE A 213 -15.69 16.97 7.88
CA ILE A 213 -14.54 17.24 8.76
C ILE A 213 -13.42 16.27 8.46
N ASP A 214 -13.70 14.97 8.55
CA ASP A 214 -12.73 13.90 8.33
C ASP A 214 -13.39 12.54 8.09
N PHE A 215 -12.57 11.52 7.89
CA PHE A 215 -13.04 10.13 7.83
C PHE A 215 -13.37 9.60 9.21
N SER A 216 -14.35 8.71 9.26
CA SER A 216 -14.82 8.12 10.49
C SER A 216 -14.46 6.65 10.67
N HIS A 217 -14.34 5.82 9.69
CA HIS A 217 -13.94 4.40 9.85
C HIS A 217 -13.65 3.70 8.54
N ALA A 218 -14.34 4.03 7.47
CA ALA A 218 -14.31 3.22 6.28
C ALA A 218 -14.29 4.03 4.98
N LEU A 219 -13.61 3.48 4.04
CA LEU A 219 -13.71 3.77 2.62
C LEU A 219 -13.83 2.43 1.93
N CYS A 220 -14.76 2.26 1.01
CA CYS A 220 -14.82 1.04 0.21
C CYS A 220 -15.17 1.33 -1.24
N ALA A 221 -14.60 0.53 -2.14
CA ALA A 221 -14.88 0.60 -3.56
C ALA A 221 -16.20 -0.08 -3.90
N ALA A 222 -17.07 0.61 -4.64
CA ALA A 222 -18.27 0.05 -5.21
C ALA A 222 -17.98 -0.66 -6.54
N GLU A 223 -18.88 -1.57 -6.94
CA GLU A 223 -18.70 -2.33 -8.20
C GLU A 223 -18.69 -1.46 -9.45
N ASN A 224 -19.39 -0.35 -9.44
CA ASN A 224 -19.51 0.62 -10.53
C ASN A 224 -18.31 1.58 -10.63
N GLY A 225 -17.26 1.40 -9.82
CA GLY A 225 -16.07 2.26 -9.79
C GLY A 225 -16.19 3.50 -8.91
N ASN A 226 -17.34 3.71 -8.26
CA ASN A 226 -17.51 4.74 -7.24
C ASN A 226 -16.93 4.29 -5.91
N TYR A 227 -16.92 5.21 -4.93
CA TYR A 227 -16.43 4.94 -3.57
C TYR A 227 -17.45 5.40 -2.55
N PHE A 228 -17.70 4.55 -1.57
CA PHE A 228 -18.41 4.92 -0.37
C PHE A 228 -17.44 5.45 0.67
N LEU A 229 -17.71 6.65 1.16
CA LEU A 229 -16.88 7.32 2.15
C LEU A 229 -17.70 7.50 3.41
N ARG A 230 -17.28 6.89 4.51
CA ARG A 230 -17.87 7.15 5.82
C ARG A 230 -17.12 8.30 6.47
N VAL A 231 -17.81 9.43 6.63
CA VAL A 231 -17.21 10.69 7.05
C VAL A 231 -18.04 11.36 8.14
N ALA A 232 -17.39 12.21 8.93
CA ALA A 232 -18.06 13.11 9.87
C ALA A 232 -18.46 14.40 9.14
N ALA A 233 -19.70 14.80 9.26
CA ALA A 233 -20.22 16.07 8.73
C ALA A 233 -20.11 17.18 9.77
N ALA A 234 -20.03 18.42 9.34
CA ALA A 234 -20.15 19.58 10.21
C ALA A 234 -21.54 19.59 10.88
N ALA A 235 -21.61 20.03 12.13
CA ALA A 235 -22.78 19.87 13.00
C ALA A 235 -24.11 20.35 12.39
N TYR A 236 -24.11 21.39 11.58
CA TYR A 236 -25.33 21.89 10.92
C TYR A 236 -25.75 21.07 9.68
N ALA A 237 -24.90 20.24 9.13
CA ALA A 237 -25.25 19.35 8.02
C ALA A 237 -26.05 18.14 8.53
N CYS A 238 -25.83 17.71 9.77
CA CYS A 238 -26.54 16.59 10.38
C CYS A 238 -28.03 16.85 10.62
N LEU A 239 -28.45 18.12 10.68
CA LEU A 239 -29.85 18.49 10.91
C LEU A 239 -30.72 18.44 9.64
N LEU A 240 -30.10 18.39 8.46
CA LEU A 240 -30.80 18.46 7.18
C LEU A 240 -30.89 17.13 6.44
N TYR A 241 -30.05 16.14 6.80
CA TYR A 241 -29.92 14.90 6.07
C TYR A 241 -29.80 13.69 7.00
N THR A 242 -30.80 13.46 7.81
CA THR A 242 -30.98 12.12 8.34
C THR A 242 -31.55 11.28 7.20
N SER A 243 -30.75 10.38 6.65
CA SER A 243 -31.33 9.30 5.84
C SER A 243 -32.40 8.62 6.69
N PRO A 244 -33.64 8.48 6.21
CA PRO A 244 -34.62 7.71 6.92
C PRO A 244 -34.04 6.31 7.15
N SER A 245 -34.09 5.86 8.39
CA SER A 245 -33.72 4.49 8.72
C SER A 245 -34.58 3.54 7.89
N PRO A 246 -34.05 2.47 7.32
CA PRO A 246 -34.87 1.47 6.64
C PRO A 246 -35.85 0.75 7.55
N ARG A 247 -36.00 1.19 8.78
CA ARG A 247 -36.88 0.61 9.81
C ARG A 247 -38.08 1.51 10.22
N ASP A 248 -38.24 2.65 9.59
CA ASP A 248 -39.40 3.52 9.81
C ASP A 248 -40.44 3.32 8.72
#